data_6b574468f9e941b185c3422d49a5d8ac
#
_entry.id   6b574468f9e941b185c3422d49a5d8ac
#
_cell.length_a   1.000
_cell.length_b   1.000
_cell.length_c   1.000
_cell.angle_alpha   90.00
_cell.angle_beta   90.00
_cell.angle_gamma   90.00
#
_symmetry.space_group_name_H-M   'P 1'
#
loop_
_entity.id
_entity.type
_entity.pdbx_description
1 polymer ?
#
loop_
_entity_poly.entity_id
_entity_poly.type
_entity_poly.pdbx_seq_one_letter_code
_entity_poly.pdbx_strand_id
1 'polypeptide(L)'
;SIVHEHGLATVCEEAKCPNIGECWSAGTATIMLMGDVCTRACRFCSVNTGNPKGWLDPQEPQNTAEAVQLMGLKYVVLTSVNRDDLPDGGAGHYADVVRATKALNPETAVEALTPDFLGDRSAVETLLDSGIEVFAQNVETVERLTHPVRDPRAGYQQTLDVLSAGKAYRPRVVTKTS
;
A
#
# COMPACT_ATOMS: atom_id res chain seq x y z
N SER A 1 0.84 -17.68 -11.71
CA SER A 1 0.11 -17.42 -10.44
C SER A 1 -1.07 -16.49 -10.73
N ILE A 2 -2.15 -16.60 -9.97
CA ILE A 2 -3.38 -15.77 -10.11
C ILE A 2 -3.02 -14.28 -10.17
N VAL A 3 -2.07 -13.84 -9.37
CA VAL A 3 -1.61 -12.46 -9.33
C VAL A 3 -1.03 -12.02 -10.67
N HIS A 4 -0.14 -12.79 -11.25
CA HIS A 4 0.47 -12.47 -12.57
C HIS A 4 -0.53 -12.58 -13.74
N GLU A 5 -1.47 -13.52 -13.68
CA GLU A 5 -2.52 -13.66 -14.71
C GLU A 5 -3.45 -12.44 -14.77
N HIS A 6 -3.57 -11.71 -13.65
CA HIS A 6 -4.32 -10.46 -13.57
C HIS A 6 -3.44 -9.20 -13.75
N GLY A 7 -2.18 -9.36 -14.20
CA GLY A 7 -1.27 -8.24 -14.43
C GLY A 7 -0.81 -7.52 -13.15
N LEU A 8 -0.94 -8.19 -12.00
CA LEU A 8 -0.58 -7.63 -10.69
C LEU A 8 0.80 -8.11 -10.23
N ALA A 9 1.41 -7.37 -9.31
CA ALA A 9 2.62 -7.73 -8.59
C ALA A 9 2.30 -8.06 -7.12
N THR A 10 3.07 -8.97 -6.53
CA THR A 10 2.99 -9.25 -5.10
C THR A 10 4.35 -9.15 -4.45
N VAL A 11 4.41 -8.41 -3.34
CA VAL A 11 5.62 -8.32 -2.53
C VAL A 11 6.08 -9.70 -2.03
N CYS A 12 5.14 -10.63 -1.84
CA CYS A 12 5.46 -11.99 -1.41
C CYS A 12 6.38 -12.73 -2.40
N GLU A 13 6.13 -12.59 -3.70
CA GLU A 13 6.95 -13.19 -4.76
C GLU A 13 8.21 -12.36 -5.04
N GLU A 14 8.08 -11.03 -5.20
CA GLU A 14 9.19 -10.12 -5.48
C GLU A 14 10.28 -10.15 -4.40
N ALA A 15 9.89 -10.19 -3.14
CA ALA A 15 10.81 -10.30 -2.01
C ALA A 15 11.27 -11.74 -1.73
N LYS A 16 10.83 -12.74 -2.52
CA LYS A 16 11.10 -14.17 -2.30
C LYS A 16 10.84 -14.57 -0.84
N CYS A 17 9.68 -14.16 -0.33
CA CYS A 17 9.33 -14.33 1.07
C CYS A 17 9.28 -15.83 1.45
N PRO A 18 10.03 -16.28 2.48
CA PRO A 18 10.05 -17.68 2.88
C PRO A 18 8.70 -18.17 3.44
N ASN A 19 7.85 -17.25 3.88
CA ASN A 19 6.56 -17.56 4.51
C ASN A 19 5.38 -17.56 3.52
N ILE A 20 5.63 -17.40 2.21
CA ILE A 20 4.56 -17.25 1.21
C ILE A 20 3.55 -18.40 1.26
N GLY A 21 4.03 -19.63 1.36
CA GLY A 21 3.16 -20.82 1.41
C GLY A 21 2.25 -20.84 2.65
N GLU A 22 2.77 -20.48 3.79
CA GLU A 22 2.02 -20.41 5.05
C GLU A 22 0.98 -19.27 5.02
N CYS A 23 1.39 -18.07 4.64
CA CYS A 23 0.51 -16.91 4.57
C CYS A 23 -0.64 -17.13 3.58
N TRP A 24 -0.34 -17.60 2.37
CA TRP A 24 -1.37 -17.84 1.36
C TRP A 24 -2.33 -18.94 1.75
N SER A 25 -1.83 -20.02 2.36
CA SER A 25 -2.67 -21.11 2.90
C SER A 25 -3.56 -20.62 4.05
N ALA A 26 -3.10 -19.63 4.83
CA ALA A 26 -3.88 -18.99 5.88
C ALA A 26 -4.88 -17.92 5.34
N GLY A 27 -4.88 -17.65 4.03
CA GLY A 27 -5.74 -16.66 3.40
C GLY A 27 -5.25 -15.22 3.55
N THR A 28 -3.92 -15.02 3.61
CA THR A 28 -3.29 -13.70 3.72
C THR A 28 -2.28 -13.50 2.59
N ALA A 29 -2.34 -12.38 1.89
CA ALA A 29 -1.36 -12.00 0.86
C ALA A 29 -1.11 -10.49 0.86
N THR A 30 0.02 -10.07 0.26
CA THR A 30 0.36 -8.66 0.04
C THR A 30 0.42 -8.39 -1.46
N ILE A 31 -0.43 -7.49 -1.95
CA ILE A 31 -0.48 -7.06 -3.35
C ILE A 31 0.10 -5.66 -3.46
N MET A 32 0.94 -5.44 -4.48
CA MET A 32 1.57 -4.16 -4.75
C MET A 32 0.81 -3.43 -5.86
N LEU A 33 0.40 -2.21 -5.58
CA LEU A 33 -0.41 -1.35 -6.44
C LEU A 33 0.44 -0.31 -7.16
N MET A 34 -0.09 0.21 -8.27
CA MET A 34 0.48 1.31 -9.06
C MET A 34 1.81 0.96 -9.72
N GLY A 35 2.02 -0.33 -10.00
CA GLY A 35 3.19 -0.84 -10.72
C GLY A 35 4.41 -1.07 -9.82
N ASP A 36 5.57 -1.26 -10.47
CA ASP A 36 6.85 -1.65 -9.87
C ASP A 36 7.92 -0.54 -9.94
N VAL A 37 7.53 0.69 -10.33
CA VAL A 37 8.44 1.83 -10.43
C VAL A 37 8.09 2.88 -9.38
N CYS A 38 8.99 3.07 -8.41
CA CYS A 38 8.85 4.03 -7.32
C CYS A 38 9.53 5.35 -7.67
N THR A 39 8.90 6.48 -7.32
CA THR A 39 9.51 7.80 -7.49
C THR A 39 10.61 8.09 -6.46
N ARG A 40 10.78 7.22 -5.46
CA ARG A 40 11.76 7.37 -4.37
C ARG A 40 12.82 6.27 -4.40
N ALA A 41 13.99 6.56 -3.81
CA ALA A 41 15.18 5.72 -3.84
C ALA A 41 15.68 5.36 -2.43
N CYS A 42 14.86 4.65 -1.65
CA CYS A 42 15.28 4.15 -0.34
C CYS A 42 16.34 3.05 -0.50
N ARG A 43 17.43 3.12 0.27
CA ARG A 43 18.62 2.24 0.08
C ARG A 43 18.39 0.77 0.41
N PHE A 44 17.37 0.47 1.22
CA PHE A 44 17.00 -0.89 1.61
C PHE A 44 15.96 -1.52 0.66
N CYS A 45 15.37 -0.74 -0.25
CA CYS A 45 14.28 -1.19 -1.10
C CYS A 45 14.80 -1.74 -2.44
N SER A 46 14.25 -2.87 -2.88
CA SER A 46 14.62 -3.49 -4.17
C SER A 46 13.74 -3.03 -5.34
N VAL A 47 12.73 -2.21 -5.08
CA VAL A 47 11.83 -1.71 -6.12
C VAL A 47 12.58 -0.76 -7.07
N ASN A 48 12.29 -0.85 -8.35
CA ASN A 48 12.89 0.01 -9.36
C ASN A 48 12.58 1.49 -9.09
N THR A 49 13.60 2.34 -9.20
CA THR A 49 13.44 3.79 -9.07
C THR A 49 13.27 4.43 -10.44
N GLY A 50 12.28 5.30 -10.60
CA GLY A 50 12.01 6.00 -11.84
C GLY A 50 10.83 6.95 -11.75
N ASN A 51 10.35 7.40 -12.92
CA ASN A 51 9.15 8.24 -13.01
C ASN A 51 8.14 7.62 -13.96
N PRO A 52 7.00 7.09 -13.45
CA PRO A 52 5.93 6.52 -14.25
C PRO A 52 5.15 7.56 -15.09
N LYS A 53 5.43 8.85 -14.92
CA LYS A 53 4.82 9.96 -15.70
C LYS A 53 3.29 9.99 -15.61
N GLY A 54 2.75 9.76 -14.43
CA GLY A 54 1.32 9.82 -14.17
C GLY A 54 0.53 8.61 -14.67
N TRP A 55 1.19 7.58 -15.26
CA TRP A 55 0.47 6.40 -15.74
C TRP A 55 -0.08 5.56 -14.58
N LEU A 56 -1.35 5.17 -14.71
CA LEU A 56 -2.05 4.24 -13.82
C LEU A 56 -2.83 3.24 -14.67
N ASP A 57 -2.87 1.98 -14.25
CA ASP A 57 -3.71 0.98 -14.91
C ASP A 57 -5.18 1.15 -14.47
N PRO A 58 -6.09 1.51 -15.38
CA PRO A 58 -7.50 1.67 -15.03
C PRO A 58 -8.19 0.35 -14.66
N GLN A 59 -7.60 -0.80 -14.99
CA GLN A 59 -8.13 -2.12 -14.66
C GLN A 59 -7.62 -2.63 -13.29
N GLU A 60 -6.60 -2.01 -12.70
CA GLU A 60 -6.01 -2.48 -11.44
C GLU A 60 -7.04 -2.63 -10.30
N PRO A 61 -8.03 -1.72 -10.12
CA PRO A 61 -9.06 -1.91 -9.09
C PRO A 61 -9.85 -3.20 -9.27
N GLN A 62 -10.31 -3.48 -10.48
CA GLN A 62 -11.07 -4.68 -10.79
C GLN A 62 -10.20 -5.94 -10.70
N ASN A 63 -9.02 -5.91 -11.30
CA ASN A 63 -8.08 -7.03 -11.30
C ASN A 63 -7.66 -7.42 -9.88
N THR A 64 -7.43 -6.44 -9.00
CA THR A 64 -7.09 -6.68 -7.59
C THR A 64 -8.26 -7.33 -6.85
N ALA A 65 -9.48 -6.82 -7.02
CA ALA A 65 -10.67 -7.37 -6.39
C ALA A 65 -10.91 -8.84 -6.80
N GLU A 66 -10.74 -9.15 -8.08
CA GLU A 66 -10.88 -10.51 -8.63
C GLU A 66 -9.78 -11.43 -8.12
N ALA A 67 -8.52 -10.98 -8.06
CA ALA A 67 -7.42 -11.77 -7.53
C ALA A 67 -7.64 -12.12 -6.05
N VAL A 68 -8.09 -11.17 -5.23
CA VAL A 68 -8.46 -11.39 -3.82
C VAL A 68 -9.55 -12.45 -3.69
N GLN A 69 -10.57 -12.39 -4.56
CA GLN A 69 -11.65 -13.36 -4.57
C GLN A 69 -11.19 -14.76 -4.97
N LEU A 70 -10.43 -14.86 -6.06
CA LEU A 70 -9.92 -16.14 -6.58
C LEU A 70 -8.95 -16.82 -5.61
N MET A 71 -8.16 -16.03 -4.88
CA MET A 71 -7.27 -16.54 -3.83
C MET A 71 -8.02 -16.86 -2.52
N GLY A 72 -9.28 -16.47 -2.37
CA GLY A 72 -10.06 -16.69 -1.16
C GLY A 72 -9.48 -15.99 0.07
N LEU A 73 -8.90 -14.81 -0.11
CA LEU A 73 -8.21 -14.11 0.98
C LEU A 73 -9.20 -13.64 2.06
N LYS A 74 -8.85 -13.88 3.30
CA LYS A 74 -9.54 -13.36 4.48
C LYS A 74 -8.96 -12.03 4.95
N TYR A 75 -7.69 -11.82 4.62
CA TYR A 75 -6.93 -10.62 4.94
C TYR A 75 -6.00 -10.28 3.79
N VAL A 76 -6.10 -9.09 3.26
CA VAL A 76 -5.20 -8.62 2.22
C VAL A 76 -4.46 -7.36 2.68
N VAL A 77 -3.14 -7.36 2.51
CA VAL A 77 -2.33 -6.16 2.61
C VAL A 77 -2.21 -5.58 1.21
N LEU A 78 -2.76 -4.41 1.00
CA LEU A 78 -2.50 -3.61 -0.18
C LEU A 78 -1.35 -2.67 0.15
N THR A 79 -0.32 -2.67 -0.66
CA THR A 79 0.80 -1.73 -0.54
C THR A 79 1.02 -1.05 -1.88
N SER A 80 1.82 0.01 -1.92
CA SER A 80 2.14 0.67 -3.18
C SER A 80 3.53 1.26 -3.17
N VAL A 81 4.03 1.50 -4.37
CA VAL A 81 5.19 2.39 -4.59
C VAL A 81 4.82 3.84 -4.26
N ASN A 82 5.82 4.69 -4.00
CA ASN A 82 5.58 6.14 -3.94
C ASN A 82 5.34 6.69 -5.34
N ARG A 83 4.33 7.54 -5.48
CA ARG A 83 3.89 8.16 -6.73
C ARG A 83 3.86 9.67 -6.60
N ASP A 84 5.02 10.26 -6.24
CA ASP A 84 5.17 11.72 -6.16
C ASP A 84 4.99 12.43 -7.52
N ASP A 85 4.83 11.66 -8.61
CA ASP A 85 4.46 12.12 -9.95
C ASP A 85 2.94 12.36 -10.11
N LEU A 86 2.13 11.94 -9.15
CA LEU A 86 0.68 12.16 -9.11
C LEU A 86 0.33 13.29 -8.12
N PRO A 87 -0.65 14.14 -8.43
CA PRO A 87 -1.00 15.27 -7.57
C PRO A 87 -1.41 14.90 -6.14
N ASP A 88 -2.05 13.73 -5.98
CA ASP A 88 -2.54 13.19 -4.70
C ASP A 88 -1.67 12.04 -4.18
N GLY A 89 -0.49 11.82 -4.77
CA GLY A 89 0.36 10.69 -4.44
C GLY A 89 -0.26 9.32 -4.76
N GLY A 90 -1.34 9.27 -5.54
CA GLY A 90 -2.07 8.07 -5.92
C GLY A 90 -3.17 7.66 -4.92
N ALA A 91 -3.52 8.52 -3.96
CA ALA A 91 -4.51 8.20 -2.93
C ALA A 91 -5.89 7.88 -3.51
N GLY A 92 -6.34 8.59 -4.54
CA GLY A 92 -7.61 8.34 -5.22
C GLY A 92 -7.66 6.95 -5.86
N HIS A 93 -6.64 6.61 -6.63
CA HIS A 93 -6.53 5.30 -7.26
C HIS A 93 -6.44 4.16 -6.23
N TYR A 94 -5.66 4.36 -5.17
CA TYR A 94 -5.57 3.40 -4.07
C TYR A 94 -6.95 3.18 -3.41
N ALA A 95 -7.69 4.27 -3.14
CA ALA A 95 -9.04 4.20 -2.59
C ALA A 95 -10.01 3.46 -3.51
N ASP A 96 -9.90 3.60 -4.82
CA ASP A 96 -10.72 2.88 -5.79
C ASP A 96 -10.42 1.37 -5.77
N VAL A 97 -9.15 0.97 -5.63
CA VAL A 97 -8.77 -0.44 -5.43
C VAL A 97 -9.39 -1.02 -4.17
N VAL A 98 -9.32 -0.27 -3.05
CA VAL A 98 -9.94 -0.71 -1.79
C VAL A 98 -11.45 -0.87 -1.94
N ARG A 99 -12.13 0.12 -2.53
CA ARG A 99 -13.60 0.06 -2.74
C ARG A 99 -14.01 -1.11 -3.61
N ALA A 100 -13.30 -1.36 -4.73
CA ALA A 100 -13.55 -2.51 -5.59
C ALA A 100 -13.35 -3.83 -4.84
N THR A 101 -12.26 -3.92 -4.07
CA THR A 101 -11.94 -5.10 -3.26
C THR A 101 -13.03 -5.37 -2.22
N LYS A 102 -13.47 -4.35 -1.47
CA LYS A 102 -14.53 -4.48 -0.46
C LYS A 102 -15.89 -4.78 -1.07
N ALA A 103 -16.20 -4.23 -2.24
CA ALA A 103 -17.46 -4.50 -2.92
C ALA A 103 -17.59 -5.97 -3.37
N LEU A 104 -16.51 -6.54 -3.90
CA LEU A 104 -16.49 -7.92 -4.37
C LEU A 104 -16.24 -8.93 -3.25
N ASN A 105 -15.51 -8.52 -2.20
CA ASN A 105 -15.07 -9.37 -1.08
C ASN A 105 -15.43 -8.71 0.27
N PRO A 106 -16.71 -8.60 0.63
CA PRO A 106 -17.15 -7.82 1.82
C PRO A 106 -16.60 -8.36 3.14
N GLU A 107 -16.28 -9.66 3.22
CA GLU A 107 -15.75 -10.31 4.42
C GLU A 107 -14.21 -10.22 4.54
N THR A 108 -13.52 -9.79 3.48
CA THR A 108 -12.07 -9.65 3.49
C THR A 108 -11.66 -8.38 4.24
N ALA A 109 -10.83 -8.52 5.26
CA ALA A 109 -10.22 -7.37 5.92
C ALA A 109 -9.10 -6.78 5.05
N VAL A 110 -9.06 -5.46 4.92
CA VAL A 110 -8.09 -4.75 4.10
C VAL A 110 -7.17 -3.90 4.98
N GLU A 111 -5.87 -4.22 4.93
CA GLU A 111 -4.81 -3.36 5.44
C GLU A 111 -4.25 -2.52 4.29
N ALA A 112 -4.21 -1.21 4.45
CA ALA A 112 -3.52 -0.33 3.53
C ALA A 112 -2.16 0.05 4.11
N LEU A 113 -1.08 -0.51 3.54
CA LEU A 113 0.30 -0.11 3.82
C LEU A 113 0.71 0.95 2.80
N THR A 114 0.67 2.21 3.23
CA THR A 114 0.65 3.37 2.34
C THR A 114 1.98 4.09 2.24
N PRO A 115 2.21 4.85 1.15
CA PRO A 115 3.18 5.94 1.17
C PRO A 115 2.72 7.06 2.12
N ASP A 116 3.60 8.02 2.38
CA ASP A 116 3.32 9.13 3.28
C ASP A 116 2.48 10.28 2.64
N PHE A 117 2.19 10.17 1.34
CA PHE A 117 1.48 11.19 0.56
C PHE A 117 2.04 12.61 0.76
N LEU A 118 3.36 12.74 1.04
CA LEU A 118 4.03 13.99 1.41
C LEU A 118 3.37 14.72 2.59
N GLY A 119 2.65 14.00 3.45
CA GLY A 119 1.91 14.55 4.58
C GLY A 119 0.57 15.20 4.22
N ASP A 120 0.09 15.02 2.98
CA ASP A 120 -1.20 15.57 2.55
C ASP A 120 -2.36 14.88 3.28
N ARG A 121 -3.03 15.64 4.14
CA ARG A 121 -4.16 15.16 4.93
C ARG A 121 -5.36 14.77 4.08
N SER A 122 -5.62 15.48 2.99
CA SER A 122 -6.76 15.16 2.11
C SER A 122 -6.57 13.83 1.40
N ALA A 123 -5.35 13.49 1.02
CA ALA A 123 -5.00 12.19 0.47
C ALA A 123 -5.21 11.06 1.50
N VAL A 124 -4.76 11.27 2.75
CA VAL A 124 -4.98 10.32 3.85
C VAL A 124 -6.47 10.11 4.13
N GLU A 125 -7.25 11.19 4.18
CA GLU A 125 -8.70 11.14 4.42
C GLU A 125 -9.42 10.41 3.27
N THR A 126 -9.04 10.68 2.02
CA THR A 126 -9.57 9.98 0.83
C THR A 126 -9.39 8.46 0.94
N LEU A 127 -8.19 8.02 1.36
CA LEU A 127 -7.92 6.61 1.56
C LEU A 127 -8.72 6.03 2.74
N LEU A 128 -8.78 6.72 3.87
CA LEU A 128 -9.53 6.26 5.04
C LEU A 128 -11.03 6.13 4.77
N ASP A 129 -11.57 6.97 3.88
CA ASP A 129 -12.97 6.92 3.45
C ASP A 129 -13.28 5.74 2.52
N SER A 130 -12.26 5.03 2.03
CA SER A 130 -12.44 3.83 1.20
C SER A 130 -12.92 2.60 1.97
N GLY A 131 -12.79 2.60 3.30
CA GLY A 131 -13.31 1.53 4.16
C GLY A 131 -12.28 0.51 4.62
N ILE A 132 -10.99 0.87 4.69
CA ILE A 132 -9.94 0.02 5.25
C ILE A 132 -10.13 -0.23 6.74
N GLU A 133 -9.73 -1.41 7.22
CA GLU A 133 -9.70 -1.78 8.63
C GLU A 133 -8.38 -1.39 9.31
N VAL A 134 -7.27 -1.46 8.56
CA VAL A 134 -5.93 -1.16 9.07
C VAL A 134 -5.25 -0.13 8.20
N PHE A 135 -4.78 0.95 8.82
CA PHE A 135 -3.99 2.01 8.19
C PHE A 135 -2.53 1.87 8.66
N ALA A 136 -1.66 1.47 7.76
CA ALA A 136 -0.27 1.19 8.05
C ALA A 136 0.66 2.13 7.27
N GLN A 137 1.68 2.62 7.95
CA GLN A 137 2.79 3.32 7.33
C GLN A 137 4.07 3.09 8.13
N ASN A 138 5.13 2.64 7.47
CA ASN A 138 6.34 2.25 8.15
C ASN A 138 7.27 3.42 8.44
N VAL A 139 7.82 3.47 9.64
CA VAL A 139 8.96 4.35 9.99
C VAL A 139 10.28 3.78 9.46
N GLU A 140 10.34 2.46 9.22
CA GLU A 140 11.43 1.67 8.62
C GLU A 140 12.70 1.60 9.46
N THR A 141 12.97 2.60 10.29
CA THR A 141 14.15 2.66 11.13
C THR A 141 13.97 3.70 12.24
N VAL A 142 14.92 3.79 13.15
CA VAL A 142 14.97 4.84 14.18
C VAL A 142 15.26 6.22 13.57
N GLU A 143 14.82 7.27 14.21
CA GLU A 143 14.88 8.65 13.69
C GLU A 143 16.28 9.02 13.16
N ARG A 144 17.36 8.76 13.93
CA ARG A 144 18.74 9.11 13.55
C ARG A 144 19.24 8.43 12.27
N LEU A 145 18.61 7.32 11.85
CA LEU A 145 18.98 6.57 10.65
C LEU A 145 18.05 6.83 9.46
N THR A 146 17.00 7.63 9.63
CA THR A 146 16.01 7.88 8.58
C THR A 146 16.70 8.42 7.31
N HIS A 147 17.39 9.54 7.38
CA HIS A 147 18.05 10.14 6.23
C HIS A 147 19.21 9.32 5.64
N PRO A 148 20.01 8.57 6.43
CA PRO A 148 21.01 7.66 5.86
C PRO A 148 20.45 6.52 5.01
N VAL A 149 19.20 6.07 5.23
CA VAL A 149 18.68 4.85 4.59
C VAL A 149 17.41 5.06 3.76
N ARG A 150 16.60 6.08 4.08
CA ARG A 150 15.37 6.41 3.34
C ARG A 150 15.64 7.51 2.30
N ASP A 151 14.73 7.61 1.33
CA ASP A 151 14.69 8.76 0.40
C ASP A 151 14.59 10.08 1.20
N PRO A 152 15.27 11.17 0.76
CA PRO A 152 15.24 12.46 1.47
C PRO A 152 13.85 13.05 1.70
N ARG A 153 12.86 12.68 0.89
CA ARG A 153 11.45 13.11 1.04
C ARG A 153 10.70 12.34 2.12
N ALA A 154 11.23 11.22 2.60
CA ALA A 154 10.64 10.45 3.68
C ALA A 154 11.13 10.96 5.03
N GLY A 155 10.21 11.28 5.93
CA GLY A 155 10.50 11.80 7.27
C GLY A 155 10.00 10.88 8.38
N TYR A 156 10.79 10.73 9.45
CA TYR A 156 10.37 9.98 10.65
C TYR A 156 9.13 10.62 11.28
N GLN A 157 9.22 11.92 11.60
CA GLN A 157 8.11 12.67 12.19
C GLN A 157 6.90 12.74 11.24
N GLN A 158 7.12 12.90 9.92
CA GLN A 158 6.04 12.90 8.93
C GLN A 158 5.25 11.60 8.97
N THR A 159 5.89 10.44 9.10
CA THR A 159 5.20 9.14 9.24
C THR A 159 4.33 9.12 10.51
N LEU A 160 4.85 9.59 11.64
CA LEU A 160 4.09 9.65 12.89
C LEU A 160 2.90 10.62 12.80
N ASP A 161 3.10 11.78 12.15
CA ASP A 161 2.05 12.78 11.97
C ASP A 161 0.93 12.25 11.06
N VAL A 162 1.26 11.55 9.98
CA VAL A 162 0.31 10.92 9.07
C VAL A 162 -0.51 9.85 9.81
N LEU A 163 0.12 8.97 10.57
CA LEU A 163 -0.58 7.94 11.37
C LEU A 163 -1.48 8.58 12.43
N SER A 164 -1.00 9.62 13.12
CA SER A 164 -1.75 10.34 14.13
C SER A 164 -2.97 11.06 13.54
N ALA A 165 -2.78 11.73 12.39
CA ALA A 165 -3.87 12.38 11.66
C ALA A 165 -4.92 11.37 11.20
N GLY A 166 -4.50 10.23 10.67
CA GLY A 166 -5.39 9.14 10.26
C GLY A 166 -6.20 8.58 11.44
N LYS A 167 -5.53 8.36 12.57
CA LYS A 167 -6.20 7.89 13.81
C LYS A 167 -7.20 8.92 14.36
N ALA A 168 -6.88 10.21 14.28
CA ALA A 168 -7.78 11.28 14.72
C ALA A 168 -9.00 11.38 13.80
N TYR A 169 -8.82 11.25 12.49
CA TYR A 169 -9.89 11.30 11.49
C TYR A 169 -10.83 10.08 11.58
N ARG A 170 -10.27 8.88 11.70
CA ARG A 170 -11.00 7.60 11.84
C ARG A 170 -10.61 6.88 13.14
N PRO A 171 -11.21 7.22 14.30
CA PRO A 171 -10.80 6.66 15.60
C PRO A 171 -10.90 5.13 15.68
N ARG A 172 -11.73 4.48 14.85
CA ARG A 172 -11.89 3.03 14.83
C ARG A 172 -10.86 2.30 13.98
N VAL A 173 -10.16 2.99 13.06
CA VAL A 173 -9.13 2.36 12.24
C VAL A 173 -7.98 1.88 13.14
N VAL A 174 -7.47 0.69 12.86
CA VAL A 174 -6.23 0.22 13.50
C VAL A 174 -5.05 0.90 12.81
N THR A 175 -4.17 1.55 13.56
CA THR A 175 -2.92 2.11 13.01
C THR A 175 -1.77 1.17 13.27
N LYS A 176 -0.88 1.03 12.28
CA LYS A 176 0.26 0.09 12.33
C LYS A 176 1.51 0.75 11.76
N THR A 177 2.66 0.41 12.30
CA THR A 177 3.99 0.81 11.80
C THR A 177 5.01 -0.30 12.05
N SER A 178 6.08 -0.34 11.28
CA SER A 178 7.23 -1.22 11.46
C SER A 178 8.52 -0.51 11.04
#